data_981528b579e8dcd3fe6995a06a53d168
#
_entry.id   981528b579e8dcd3fe6995a06a53d168
#
_cell.length_a   1.000
_cell.length_b   1.000
_cell.length_c   1.000
_cell.angle_alpha   90.00
_cell.angle_beta   90.00
_cell.angle_gamma   90.00
#
_symmetry.space_group_name_H-M   'P 1'
#
loop_
_entity.id
_entity.type
_entity.pdbx_description
1 polymer ?
#
loop_
_entity_poly.entity_id
_entity_poly.type
_entity_poly.pdbx_seq_one_letter_code
_entity_poly.pdbx_strand_id
1 'polypeptide(L)'
;MAGTVDGDEGFNVYSWSTMIMKPLALTALLLTILAVTPAMRAQSVPPDGPVGPSPYNVLRGWQKPFAGPGYAFGGNSGVFAESPDRIFIAQRGEFKLPNPLPAEYRGFAGSLKMNVLTLADRREWRNCLYTLDSTGKVKERWTQWDQLCEGSSGPGPHRVRISPYDKQHRVWVINETFHTIYIFSNDGQKLLKTLGEKNVAGNDANHFGRPQDVAFLPDGRVLIADGLDNHRVMIMDRELNYLGEFGGNGKGPGQFNGVHAIAVGPGGRIFALDRSGNRINVFKTTADPRKVEFVTAFPGFSLPLDIIVNDDSLWITDLKPLRFVKLDFDGNHLYTWLVPPDLPDGYLEVHSFSVDSAGNLYGGDNQYGRTQKFVPKPGADPKQLIRAPWVAR
;
A
#
# COMPACT_ATOMS: atom_id res chain seq x y z
N MET A 1 38.07 -42.22 -32.40
CA MET A 1 39.17 -42.46 -31.48
C MET A 1 38.71 -41.94 -30.15
N ALA A 2 38.06 -42.70 -29.28
CA ALA A 2 38.55 -43.78 -28.43
C ALA A 2 39.51 -43.21 -27.38
N GLY A 3 39.08 -43.34 -26.13
CA GLY A 3 39.89 -43.17 -24.95
C GLY A 3 39.09 -43.05 -23.67
N THR A 4 38.49 -44.14 -23.21
CA THR A 4 38.03 -44.50 -21.86
C THR A 4 39.19 -44.69 -20.92
N VAL A 5 39.01 -44.57 -19.59
CA VAL A 5 39.39 -45.46 -18.45
C VAL A 5 39.10 -44.70 -17.16
N ASP A 6 38.15 -45.04 -16.31
CA ASP A 6 38.04 -46.02 -15.19
C ASP A 6 39.03 -45.85 -14.05
N GLY A 7 38.50 -46.01 -12.84
CA GLY A 7 39.19 -46.36 -11.58
C GLY A 7 38.69 -45.52 -10.38
N ASP A 8 37.80 -45.87 -9.62
CA ASP A 8 37.42 -46.90 -8.61
C ASP A 8 38.26 -46.87 -7.34
N GLU A 9 37.54 -46.99 -6.24
CA GLU A 9 37.86 -47.51 -4.90
C GLU A 9 38.53 -46.62 -3.82
N GLY A 10 37.92 -46.72 -2.64
CA GLY A 10 38.56 -46.66 -1.37
C GLY A 10 37.74 -46.36 -0.13
N PHE A 11 36.91 -47.29 0.31
CA PHE A 11 36.40 -47.36 1.70
C PHE A 11 37.52 -47.44 2.71
N ASN A 12 37.45 -46.72 3.81
CA ASN A 12 38.15 -47.14 5.03
C ASN A 12 37.33 -46.79 6.29
N VAL A 13 36.88 -47.87 6.90
CA VAL A 13 36.30 -47.98 8.24
C VAL A 13 37.44 -48.16 9.23
N TYR A 14 37.49 -47.37 10.28
CA TYR A 14 38.24 -47.72 11.48
C TYR A 14 37.42 -47.55 12.76
N SER A 15 37.52 -48.61 13.50
CA SER A 15 36.86 -49.08 14.69
C SER A 15 37.22 -48.35 15.99
N TRP A 16 36.28 -48.42 16.88
CA TRP A 16 36.24 -48.22 18.32
C TRP A 16 37.50 -48.51 19.12
N SER A 17 37.80 -47.66 20.10
CA SER A 17 38.45 -48.06 21.36
C SER A 17 37.91 -47.22 22.52
N THR A 18 37.23 -47.87 23.38
CA THR A 18 36.72 -47.45 24.68
C THR A 18 37.88 -47.15 25.65
N MET A 19 37.86 -46.01 26.30
CA MET A 19 38.63 -45.76 27.51
C MET A 19 37.75 -45.15 28.60
N ILE A 20 37.56 -45.96 29.65
CA ILE A 20 36.80 -45.61 30.86
C ILE A 20 37.70 -44.79 31.78
N MET A 21 37.31 -43.61 32.18
CA MET A 21 37.82 -42.91 33.36
C MET A 21 36.69 -42.37 34.22
N LYS A 22 36.77 -42.66 35.49
CA LYS A 22 35.82 -42.38 36.56
C LYS A 22 35.74 -40.89 36.92
N PRO A 23 34.61 -40.43 37.52
CA PRO A 23 34.33 -39.02 37.73
C PRO A 23 34.92 -38.45 39.02
N LEU A 24 35.46 -37.26 38.94
CA LEU A 24 35.61 -36.36 40.12
C LEU A 24 34.49 -35.32 40.07
N ALA A 25 33.67 -35.35 41.11
CA ALA A 25 32.63 -34.38 41.34
C ALA A 25 33.22 -33.02 41.73
N LEU A 26 32.94 -32.00 40.96
CA LEU A 26 33.11 -30.60 41.36
C LEU A 26 31.78 -29.91 41.16
N THR A 27 31.07 -29.69 42.26
CA THR A 27 29.81 -28.95 42.32
C THR A 27 30.11 -27.46 42.15
N ALA A 28 29.98 -26.95 40.92
CA ALA A 28 29.95 -25.51 40.66
C ALA A 28 28.48 -25.09 40.54
N LEU A 29 28.01 -24.36 41.54
CA LEU A 29 26.68 -23.74 41.57
C LEU A 29 26.67 -22.55 40.57
N LEU A 30 26.24 -22.78 39.32
CA LEU A 30 25.98 -21.72 38.38
C LEU A 30 24.59 -21.21 38.68
N LEU A 31 24.49 -20.06 39.31
CA LEU A 31 23.27 -19.20 39.28
C LEU A 31 23.09 -18.66 37.84
N THR A 32 22.31 -19.36 37.05
CA THR A 32 21.77 -18.79 35.80
C THR A 32 20.68 -17.81 36.18
N ILE A 33 21.00 -16.52 36.15
CA ILE A 33 19.97 -15.46 36.10
C ILE A 33 19.33 -15.60 34.71
N LEU A 34 18.19 -16.29 34.65
CA LEU A 34 17.29 -16.20 33.52
C LEU A 34 16.79 -14.75 33.48
N ALA A 35 17.40 -13.93 32.64
CA ALA A 35 16.76 -12.70 32.19
C ALA A 35 15.51 -13.11 31.42
N VAL A 36 14.37 -13.09 32.10
CA VAL A 36 13.05 -13.17 31.46
C VAL A 36 12.90 -11.85 30.69
N THR A 37 13.37 -11.84 29.45
CA THR A 37 12.90 -10.84 28.50
C THR A 37 11.40 -11.08 28.38
N PRO A 38 10.54 -10.07 28.63
CA PRO A 38 9.14 -10.23 28.36
C PRO A 38 9.02 -10.55 26.86
N ALA A 39 8.67 -11.77 26.54
CA ALA A 39 8.23 -12.12 25.21
C ALA A 39 7.05 -11.18 24.93
N MET A 40 7.25 -10.18 24.06
CA MET A 40 6.15 -9.42 23.50
C MET A 40 5.19 -10.45 22.89
N ARG A 41 4.12 -10.75 23.60
CA ARG A 41 2.99 -11.45 23.00
C ARG A 41 2.58 -10.59 21.82
N ALA A 42 2.85 -11.11 20.62
CA ALA A 42 2.22 -10.60 19.43
C ALA A 42 0.71 -10.66 19.69
N GLN A 43 0.10 -9.53 20.04
CA GLN A 43 -1.34 -9.41 19.99
C GLN A 43 -1.71 -9.56 18.53
N SER A 44 -2.15 -10.77 18.15
CA SER A 44 -2.88 -10.93 16.92
C SER A 44 -4.03 -9.93 16.99
N VAL A 45 -4.22 -9.11 15.94
CA VAL A 45 -5.52 -8.46 15.75
C VAL A 45 -6.48 -9.64 15.69
N PRO A 46 -7.34 -9.83 16.70
CA PRO A 46 -8.15 -11.02 16.73
C PRO A 46 -9.02 -11.00 15.48
N PRO A 47 -9.18 -12.14 14.78
CA PRO A 47 -10.26 -12.26 13.81
C PRO A 47 -11.63 -11.97 14.47
N ASP A 48 -11.69 -11.94 15.80
CA ASP A 48 -12.83 -11.84 16.70
C ASP A 48 -13.00 -10.45 17.35
N GLY A 49 -12.33 -9.40 16.88
CA GLY A 49 -12.62 -8.04 17.35
C GLY A 49 -14.03 -7.59 16.91
N PRO A 50 -14.55 -6.44 17.42
CA PRO A 50 -15.91 -6.02 17.13
C PRO A 50 -16.13 -5.86 15.61
N VAL A 51 -16.74 -6.90 15.01
CA VAL A 51 -17.19 -6.89 13.62
C VAL A 51 -18.64 -6.47 13.58
N GLY A 52 -18.92 -5.44 12.80
CA GLY A 52 -20.25 -4.90 12.67
C GLY A 52 -20.66 -4.63 11.21
N PRO A 53 -21.89 -4.15 11.01
CA PRO A 53 -22.36 -3.80 9.68
C PRO A 53 -21.59 -2.60 9.12
N SER A 54 -21.42 -2.55 7.80
CA SER A 54 -20.85 -1.35 7.17
C SER A 54 -21.69 -0.10 7.55
N PRO A 55 -21.05 0.99 8.01
CA PRO A 55 -21.74 2.24 8.29
C PRO A 55 -22.08 3.03 7.02
N TYR A 56 -21.78 2.48 5.85
CA TYR A 56 -21.97 3.12 4.55
C TYR A 56 -22.99 2.38 3.69
N ASN A 57 -23.65 3.13 2.82
CA ASN A 57 -24.34 2.65 1.63
C ASN A 57 -23.41 2.76 0.42
N VAL A 58 -23.33 1.71 -0.39
CA VAL A 58 -22.56 1.72 -1.64
C VAL A 58 -23.42 2.30 -2.76
N LEU A 59 -22.93 3.35 -3.45
CA LEU A 59 -23.54 3.86 -4.66
C LEU A 59 -23.07 3.04 -5.86
N ARG A 60 -23.85 2.02 -6.21
CA ARG A 60 -23.53 1.11 -7.33
C ARG A 60 -23.48 1.88 -8.66
N GLY A 61 -22.47 1.55 -9.49
CA GLY A 61 -22.29 2.20 -10.77
C GLY A 61 -22.10 3.72 -10.68
N TRP A 62 -21.51 4.18 -9.55
CA TRP A 62 -21.21 5.60 -9.37
C TRP A 62 -20.22 6.09 -10.42
N GLN A 63 -19.06 5.45 -10.57
CA GLN A 63 -18.11 5.77 -11.63
C GLN A 63 -18.74 5.44 -12.99
N LYS A 64 -18.92 6.47 -13.83
CA LYS A 64 -19.54 6.32 -15.14
C LYS A 64 -18.50 5.86 -16.17
N PRO A 65 -18.82 4.88 -17.02
CA PRO A 65 -17.95 4.47 -18.11
C PRO A 65 -17.59 5.64 -19.02
N PHE A 66 -16.31 5.76 -19.35
CA PHE A 66 -15.79 6.79 -20.26
C PHE A 66 -14.74 6.25 -21.24
N ALA A 67 -14.33 5.01 -21.06
CA ALA A 67 -13.40 4.34 -21.97
C ALA A 67 -13.94 4.31 -23.39
N GLY A 68 -13.04 4.28 -24.37
CA GLY A 68 -13.43 4.21 -25.79
C GLY A 68 -14.21 2.94 -26.11
N PRO A 69 -14.86 2.87 -27.28
CA PRO A 69 -15.58 1.67 -27.71
C PRO A 69 -14.68 0.42 -27.64
N GLY A 70 -15.18 -0.65 -27.04
CA GLY A 70 -14.45 -1.90 -26.85
C GLY A 70 -13.45 -1.92 -25.68
N TYR A 71 -13.49 -0.88 -24.84
CA TYR A 71 -12.60 -0.78 -23.66
C TYR A 71 -13.39 -0.53 -22.38
N ALA A 72 -12.77 -0.90 -21.26
CA ALA A 72 -13.23 -0.61 -19.90
C ALA A 72 -12.11 0.04 -19.09
N PHE A 73 -12.40 0.41 -17.84
CA PHE A 73 -11.38 0.84 -16.90
C PHE A 73 -10.30 -0.21 -16.74
N GLY A 74 -9.04 0.20 -16.67
CA GLY A 74 -7.96 -0.58 -16.07
C GLY A 74 -8.05 -0.58 -14.55
N GLY A 75 -7.00 -1.09 -13.88
CA GLY A 75 -6.95 -1.10 -12.43
C GLY A 75 -6.92 0.32 -11.85
N ASN A 76 -7.89 0.68 -11.03
CA ASN A 76 -7.89 1.94 -10.30
C ASN A 76 -7.05 1.78 -9.02
N SER A 77 -5.75 2.01 -9.16
CA SER A 77 -4.77 1.74 -8.11
C SER A 77 -4.66 2.84 -7.07
N GLY A 78 -4.83 4.09 -7.45
CA GLY A 78 -4.74 5.25 -6.58
C GLY A 78 -6.02 6.09 -6.63
N VAL A 79 -6.56 6.43 -5.46
CA VAL A 79 -7.71 7.31 -5.30
C VAL A 79 -7.36 8.41 -4.30
N PHE A 80 -7.65 9.66 -4.63
CA PHE A 80 -7.52 10.79 -3.73
C PHE A 80 -8.67 11.77 -3.93
N ALA A 81 -9.49 11.96 -2.90
CA ALA A 81 -10.60 12.92 -2.90
C ALA A 81 -10.10 14.28 -2.41
N GLU A 82 -9.83 15.20 -3.31
CA GLU A 82 -9.48 16.58 -2.97
C GLU A 82 -10.72 17.36 -2.49
N SER A 83 -11.84 17.06 -3.10
CA SER A 83 -13.16 17.59 -2.72
C SER A 83 -14.26 16.63 -3.16
N PRO A 84 -15.53 16.82 -2.73
CA PRO A 84 -16.65 16.00 -3.21
C PRO A 84 -16.86 16.06 -4.74
N ASP A 85 -16.34 17.08 -5.40
CA ASP A 85 -16.49 17.30 -6.85
C ASP A 85 -15.15 17.19 -7.62
N ARG A 86 -14.10 16.68 -6.97
CA ARG A 86 -12.81 16.42 -7.63
C ARG A 86 -12.08 15.27 -6.98
N ILE A 87 -12.25 14.08 -7.55
CA ILE A 87 -11.68 12.84 -7.10
C ILE A 87 -10.64 12.37 -8.10
N PHE A 88 -9.37 12.42 -7.74
CA PHE A 88 -8.26 11.95 -8.57
C PHE A 88 -8.21 10.44 -8.61
N ILE A 89 -7.98 9.90 -9.80
CA ILE A 89 -7.78 8.47 -10.03
C ILE A 89 -6.46 8.26 -10.78
N ALA A 90 -5.60 7.40 -10.23
CA ALA A 90 -4.51 6.78 -10.96
C ALA A 90 -5.00 5.44 -11.48
N GLN A 91 -5.06 5.31 -12.80
CA GLN A 91 -5.55 4.13 -13.50
C GLN A 91 -4.41 3.45 -14.24
N ARG A 92 -4.42 2.14 -14.24
CA ARG A 92 -3.45 1.29 -14.95
C ARG A 92 -3.86 1.09 -16.41
N GLY A 93 -4.03 2.20 -17.14
CA GLY A 93 -4.48 2.25 -18.52
C GLY A 93 -5.94 1.82 -18.71
N GLU A 94 -6.35 1.58 -19.96
CA GLU A 94 -7.64 1.00 -20.29
C GLU A 94 -7.51 -0.47 -20.68
N PHE A 95 -8.56 -1.23 -20.46
CA PHE A 95 -8.60 -2.67 -20.66
C PHE A 95 -9.48 -3.02 -21.85
N LYS A 96 -8.92 -3.74 -22.85
CA LYS A 96 -9.64 -4.18 -24.05
C LYS A 96 -10.62 -5.28 -23.72
N LEU A 97 -11.89 -5.04 -24.01
CA LEU A 97 -12.98 -5.98 -23.78
C LEU A 97 -13.03 -7.09 -24.85
N PRO A 98 -13.69 -8.21 -24.57
CA PRO A 98 -14.01 -9.21 -25.59
C PRO A 98 -14.88 -8.63 -26.71
N ASN A 99 -14.74 -9.16 -27.91
CA ASN A 99 -15.62 -8.88 -29.04
C ASN A 99 -16.12 -10.20 -29.64
N PRO A 100 -17.43 -10.48 -29.67
CA PRO A 100 -18.53 -9.63 -29.21
C PRO A 100 -18.52 -9.42 -27.68
N LEU A 101 -19.11 -8.32 -27.26
CA LEU A 101 -19.23 -8.00 -25.83
C LEU A 101 -20.27 -8.91 -25.17
N PRO A 102 -19.91 -9.64 -24.09
CA PRO A 102 -20.84 -10.49 -23.38
C PRO A 102 -22.04 -9.72 -22.79
N ALA A 103 -23.20 -10.33 -22.74
CA ALA A 103 -24.44 -9.71 -22.22
C ALA A 103 -24.37 -9.41 -20.73
N GLU A 104 -23.48 -10.08 -20.00
CA GLU A 104 -23.23 -9.89 -18.55
C GLU A 104 -22.43 -8.64 -18.23
N TYR A 105 -21.87 -7.96 -19.23
CA TYR A 105 -21.08 -6.73 -19.02
C TYR A 105 -21.89 -5.66 -18.33
N ARG A 106 -21.33 -5.06 -17.26
CA ARG A 106 -21.98 -4.05 -16.42
C ARG A 106 -21.17 -2.74 -16.32
N GLY A 107 -20.30 -2.46 -17.32
CA GLY A 107 -19.55 -1.23 -17.40
C GLY A 107 -18.09 -1.30 -16.89
N PHE A 108 -17.62 -2.45 -16.43
CA PHE A 108 -16.25 -2.66 -15.98
C PHE A 108 -15.83 -4.14 -16.16
N ALA A 109 -14.52 -4.38 -16.28
CA ALA A 109 -13.97 -5.70 -16.59
C ALA A 109 -14.32 -6.76 -15.53
N GLY A 110 -14.33 -6.40 -14.27
CA GLY A 110 -14.66 -7.29 -13.16
C GLY A 110 -16.09 -7.84 -13.21
N SER A 111 -17.03 -7.17 -13.90
CA SER A 111 -18.38 -7.71 -14.11
C SER A 111 -18.38 -8.98 -14.98
N LEU A 112 -17.32 -9.18 -15.75
CA LEU A 112 -17.05 -10.39 -16.52
C LEU A 112 -16.05 -11.30 -15.78
N LYS A 113 -15.78 -11.06 -14.49
CA LYS A 113 -14.75 -11.76 -13.67
C LYS A 113 -13.33 -11.66 -14.26
N MET A 114 -13.07 -10.64 -15.07
CA MET A 114 -11.77 -10.42 -15.69
C MET A 114 -10.90 -9.59 -14.75
N ASN A 115 -9.71 -10.12 -14.41
CA ASN A 115 -8.72 -9.43 -13.63
C ASN A 115 -7.78 -8.63 -14.55
N VAL A 116 -7.89 -7.31 -14.52
CA VAL A 116 -7.16 -6.41 -15.41
C VAL A 116 -5.65 -6.37 -15.15
N LEU A 117 -5.17 -6.87 -14.00
CA LEU A 117 -3.73 -6.99 -13.73
C LEU A 117 -3.10 -8.21 -14.39
N THR A 118 -3.83 -9.34 -14.39
CA THR A 118 -3.30 -10.61 -14.90
C THR A 118 -3.42 -10.74 -16.42
N LEU A 119 -4.21 -9.88 -17.05
CA LEU A 119 -4.44 -9.83 -18.49
C LEU A 119 -3.77 -8.60 -19.12
N ALA A 120 -2.48 -8.44 -18.84
CA ALA A 120 -1.71 -7.24 -19.22
C ALA A 120 -1.61 -7.05 -20.75
N ASP A 121 -1.71 -8.11 -21.54
CA ASP A 121 -1.76 -8.11 -23.01
C ASP A 121 -2.99 -7.39 -23.57
N ARG A 122 -4.04 -7.18 -22.76
CA ARG A 122 -5.25 -6.42 -23.11
C ARG A 122 -5.22 -4.98 -22.67
N ARG A 123 -4.10 -4.50 -22.12
CA ARG A 123 -3.98 -3.14 -21.60
C ARG A 123 -3.46 -2.17 -22.65
N GLU A 124 -4.07 -0.99 -22.70
CA GLU A 124 -3.56 0.17 -23.43
C GLU A 124 -3.30 1.32 -22.45
N TRP A 125 -2.12 1.91 -22.53
CA TRP A 125 -1.69 3.00 -21.65
C TRP A 125 -2.29 4.32 -22.11
N ARG A 126 -3.54 4.55 -21.72
CA ARG A 126 -4.27 5.80 -21.96
C ARG A 126 -5.21 6.09 -20.81
N ASN A 127 -5.53 7.37 -20.63
CA ASN A 127 -6.33 7.86 -19.51
C ASN A 127 -5.78 7.37 -18.14
N CYS A 128 -4.45 7.41 -17.97
CA CYS A 128 -3.80 6.93 -16.76
C CYS A 128 -4.06 7.83 -15.55
N LEU A 129 -4.34 9.10 -15.78
CA LEU A 129 -4.69 10.08 -14.75
C LEU A 129 -5.93 10.86 -15.17
N TYR A 130 -6.92 10.89 -14.29
CA TYR A 130 -8.15 11.67 -14.51
C TYR A 130 -8.79 12.05 -13.18
N THR A 131 -9.76 12.97 -13.24
CA THR A 131 -10.60 13.29 -12.09
C THR A 131 -12.06 12.98 -12.39
N LEU A 132 -12.80 12.66 -11.33
CA LEU A 132 -14.24 12.44 -11.35
C LEU A 132 -14.95 13.57 -10.58
N ASP A 133 -16.14 13.92 -11.04
CA ASP A 133 -17.05 14.81 -10.33
C ASP A 133 -17.87 14.06 -9.27
N SER A 134 -18.70 14.77 -8.52
CA SER A 134 -19.56 14.22 -7.47
C SER A 134 -20.56 13.15 -7.98
N THR A 135 -20.85 13.15 -9.28
CA THR A 135 -21.76 12.18 -9.94
C THR A 135 -21.04 10.96 -10.50
N GLY A 136 -19.69 10.94 -10.43
CA GLY A 136 -18.85 9.88 -10.96
C GLY A 136 -18.54 9.98 -12.46
N LYS A 137 -18.86 11.13 -13.08
CA LYS A 137 -18.44 11.43 -14.45
C LYS A 137 -17.02 11.96 -14.47
N VAL A 138 -16.29 11.67 -15.55
CA VAL A 138 -14.97 12.25 -15.78
C VAL A 138 -15.09 13.76 -15.97
N LYS A 139 -14.33 14.51 -15.15
CA LYS A 139 -14.24 15.97 -15.18
C LYS A 139 -13.01 16.43 -15.94
N GLU A 140 -11.88 15.84 -15.69
CA GLU A 140 -10.59 16.14 -16.30
C GLU A 140 -9.91 14.85 -16.75
N ARG A 141 -9.21 14.89 -17.88
CA ARG A 141 -8.32 13.81 -18.35
C ARG A 141 -6.95 14.39 -18.62
N TRP A 142 -5.93 13.79 -18.02
CA TRP A 142 -4.55 14.25 -18.17
C TRP A 142 -3.79 13.43 -19.21
N THR A 143 -4.43 13.23 -20.37
CA THR A 143 -3.93 12.34 -21.44
C THR A 143 -2.58 12.74 -22.00
N GLN A 144 -2.20 14.03 -21.90
CA GLN A 144 -0.86 14.51 -22.27
C GLN A 144 0.26 13.82 -21.46
N TRP A 145 -0.08 13.17 -20.33
CA TRP A 145 0.85 12.48 -19.47
C TRP A 145 0.80 10.95 -19.58
N ASP A 146 -0.03 10.38 -20.46
CA ASP A 146 -0.12 8.94 -20.67
C ASP A 146 1.23 8.33 -21.07
N GLN A 147 2.05 9.08 -21.80
CA GLN A 147 3.43 8.69 -22.16
C GLN A 147 4.33 8.38 -20.95
N LEU A 148 4.01 8.92 -19.76
CA LEU A 148 4.74 8.59 -18.52
C LEU A 148 4.42 7.18 -18.00
N CYS A 149 3.37 6.55 -18.50
CA CYS A 149 2.97 5.18 -18.18
C CYS A 149 3.22 4.22 -19.34
N GLU A 150 3.42 4.73 -20.55
CA GLU A 150 3.58 3.94 -21.78
C GLU A 150 4.88 3.11 -21.76
N GLY A 151 4.78 1.89 -22.28
CA GLY A 151 5.91 0.95 -22.34
C GLY A 151 6.15 0.15 -21.06
N SER A 152 5.27 0.28 -20.06
CA SER A 152 5.38 -0.51 -18.83
C SER A 152 4.94 -1.96 -19.07
N SER A 153 5.79 -2.91 -18.74
CA SER A 153 5.43 -4.33 -18.64
C SER A 153 4.78 -4.67 -17.31
N GLY A 154 4.91 -3.80 -16.32
CA GLY A 154 4.38 -3.96 -14.97
C GLY A 154 3.06 -3.23 -14.74
N PRO A 155 2.65 -3.09 -13.48
CA PRO A 155 1.35 -2.51 -13.15
C PRO A 155 1.20 -1.01 -13.41
N GLY A 156 2.28 -0.21 -13.45
CA GLY A 156 2.24 1.22 -13.77
C GLY A 156 1.97 2.13 -12.57
N PRO A 157 1.11 3.17 -12.72
CA PRO A 157 0.83 4.10 -11.63
C PRO A 157 0.17 3.40 -10.44
N HIS A 158 0.56 3.81 -9.22
CA HIS A 158 0.21 3.13 -7.98
C HIS A 158 -0.63 4.00 -7.03
N ARG A 159 -0.21 5.24 -6.78
CA ARG A 159 -0.86 6.15 -5.83
C ARG A 159 -0.98 7.56 -6.38
N VAL A 160 -1.97 8.29 -5.87
CA VAL A 160 -2.09 9.74 -5.98
C VAL A 160 -2.15 10.31 -4.58
N ARG A 161 -1.36 11.35 -4.30
CA ARG A 161 -1.37 12.07 -3.03
C ARG A 161 -1.28 13.58 -3.27
N ILE A 162 -1.86 14.35 -2.36
CA ILE A 162 -1.69 15.80 -2.26
C ILE A 162 -1.32 16.11 -0.83
N SER A 163 -0.26 16.88 -0.62
CA SER A 163 0.15 17.29 0.71
C SER A 163 -0.85 18.27 1.31
N PRO A 164 -1.36 18.04 2.54
CA PRO A 164 -2.22 19.00 3.22
C PRO A 164 -1.47 20.28 3.64
N TYR A 165 -0.15 20.26 3.57
CA TYR A 165 0.73 21.40 3.94
C TYR A 165 1.22 22.18 2.71
N ASP A 166 0.92 21.72 1.50
CA ASP A 166 1.31 22.37 0.25
C ASP A 166 0.21 23.34 -0.22
N LYS A 167 0.45 24.63 -0.10
CA LYS A 167 -0.48 25.68 -0.55
C LYS A 167 -0.77 25.64 -2.06
N GLN A 168 0.09 25.02 -2.86
CA GLN A 168 -0.10 24.84 -4.30
C GLN A 168 -0.90 23.59 -4.62
N HIS A 169 -1.18 22.73 -3.63
CA HIS A 169 -1.90 21.47 -3.81
C HIS A 169 -1.31 20.61 -4.93
N ARG A 170 0.02 20.56 -5.04
CA ARG A 170 0.71 19.77 -6.07
C ARG A 170 0.32 18.30 -5.99
N VAL A 171 0.07 17.71 -7.14
CA VAL A 171 -0.39 16.34 -7.26
C VAL A 171 0.80 15.42 -7.43
N TRP A 172 0.96 14.49 -6.51
CA TRP A 172 2.01 13.47 -6.51
C TRP A 172 1.46 12.18 -7.07
N VAL A 173 2.12 11.63 -8.08
CA VAL A 173 1.74 10.36 -8.70
C VAL A 173 2.93 9.41 -8.62
N ILE A 174 2.74 8.32 -7.90
CA ILE A 174 3.74 7.29 -7.73
C ILE A 174 3.58 6.27 -8.84
N ASN A 175 4.63 6.04 -9.63
CA ASN A 175 4.69 5.01 -10.66
C ASN A 175 5.66 3.91 -10.22
N GLU A 176 5.12 2.82 -9.69
CA GLU A 176 5.92 1.75 -9.12
C GLU A 176 6.79 1.03 -10.17
N THR A 177 6.27 0.83 -11.39
CA THR A 177 6.99 0.06 -12.41
C THR A 177 8.16 0.81 -13.00
N PHE A 178 8.04 2.13 -13.11
CA PHE A 178 9.10 2.96 -13.68
C PHE A 178 10.06 3.51 -12.62
N HIS A 179 9.89 3.12 -11.36
CA HIS A 179 10.75 3.57 -10.26
C HIS A 179 10.77 5.10 -10.12
N THR A 180 9.61 5.76 -10.37
CA THR A 180 9.51 7.23 -10.41
C THR A 180 8.35 7.76 -9.60
N ILE A 181 8.49 9.01 -9.18
CA ILE A 181 7.40 9.81 -8.61
C ILE A 181 7.32 11.11 -9.41
N TYR A 182 6.14 11.39 -9.95
CA TYR A 182 5.87 12.59 -10.72
C TYR A 182 5.11 13.61 -9.87
N ILE A 183 5.52 14.87 -9.91
CA ILE A 183 4.89 15.97 -9.18
C ILE A 183 4.35 16.97 -10.19
N PHE A 184 3.03 17.12 -10.23
CA PHE A 184 2.35 17.99 -11.17
C PHE A 184 1.80 19.24 -10.49
N SER A 185 1.58 20.30 -11.29
CA SER A 185 0.67 21.38 -10.89
C SER A 185 -0.73 20.83 -10.64
N ASN A 186 -1.49 21.47 -9.75
CA ASN A 186 -2.82 20.95 -9.35
C ASN A 186 -3.79 20.84 -10.56
N ASP A 187 -3.67 21.75 -11.53
CA ASP A 187 -4.45 21.74 -12.78
C ASP A 187 -3.96 20.72 -13.83
N GLY A 188 -2.88 19.96 -13.52
CA GLY A 188 -2.30 18.96 -14.40
C GLY A 188 -1.60 19.50 -15.65
N GLN A 189 -1.46 20.82 -15.79
CA GLN A 189 -0.88 21.40 -17.00
C GLN A 189 0.65 21.31 -17.05
N LYS A 190 1.31 21.16 -15.90
CA LYS A 190 2.76 21.14 -15.80
C LYS A 190 3.25 19.95 -14.99
N LEU A 191 4.23 19.22 -15.51
CA LEU A 191 5.09 18.34 -14.73
C LEU A 191 6.18 19.23 -14.09
N LEU A 192 6.12 19.37 -12.78
CA LEU A 192 7.00 20.28 -12.02
C LEU A 192 8.30 19.60 -11.63
N LYS A 193 8.26 18.32 -11.28
CA LYS A 193 9.43 17.56 -10.88
C LYS A 193 9.21 16.06 -11.11
N THR A 194 10.27 15.35 -11.44
CA THR A 194 10.35 13.90 -11.41
C THR A 194 11.40 13.50 -10.39
N LEU A 195 11.07 12.57 -9.50
CA LEU A 195 12.01 11.90 -8.62
C LEU A 195 12.23 10.49 -9.14
N GLY A 196 13.47 10.00 -9.07
CA GLY A 196 13.90 8.77 -9.72
C GLY A 196 14.12 8.96 -11.22
N GLU A 197 14.53 7.91 -11.89
CA GLU A 197 14.76 7.86 -13.34
C GLU A 197 13.94 6.72 -13.96
N LYS A 198 13.25 7.02 -15.07
CA LYS A 198 12.35 6.05 -15.71
C LYS A 198 13.12 4.79 -16.14
N ASN A 199 12.66 3.62 -15.66
CA ASN A 199 13.26 2.30 -15.88
C ASN A 199 14.62 2.07 -15.21
N VAL A 200 15.05 2.94 -14.32
CA VAL A 200 16.29 2.77 -13.56
C VAL A 200 15.95 2.46 -12.11
N ALA A 201 16.03 1.18 -11.77
CA ALA A 201 15.93 0.76 -10.39
C ALA A 201 17.25 1.01 -9.66
N GLY A 202 17.18 1.42 -8.39
CA GLY A 202 18.36 1.59 -7.55
C GLY A 202 18.02 1.71 -6.08
N ASN A 203 19.04 1.64 -5.25
CA ASN A 203 18.93 1.70 -3.79
C ASN A 203 19.91 2.75 -3.22
N ASP A 204 19.88 3.93 -3.82
CA ASP A 204 20.68 5.10 -3.39
C ASP A 204 19.77 6.31 -3.09
N ALA A 205 20.36 7.48 -2.93
CA ALA A 205 19.65 8.71 -2.59
C ALA A 205 18.73 9.24 -3.71
N ASN A 206 18.90 8.82 -4.96
CA ASN A 206 18.22 9.38 -6.12
C ASN A 206 17.34 8.36 -6.86
N HIS A 207 17.48 7.07 -6.56
CA HIS A 207 16.75 6.00 -7.24
C HIS A 207 15.87 5.21 -6.28
N PHE A 208 14.86 4.57 -6.85
CA PHE A 208 13.88 3.77 -6.12
C PHE A 208 13.85 2.33 -6.61
N GLY A 209 13.40 1.42 -5.73
CA GLY A 209 13.08 0.05 -6.04
C GLY A 209 11.57 -0.20 -5.91
N ARG A 210 10.78 0.26 -6.89
CA ARG A 210 9.32 0.17 -6.91
C ARG A 210 8.66 0.93 -5.75
N PRO A 211 8.70 2.28 -5.78
CA PRO A 211 8.06 3.11 -4.75
C PRO A 211 6.54 2.87 -4.74
N GLN A 212 5.95 2.93 -3.55
CA GLN A 212 4.55 2.55 -3.34
C GLN A 212 3.67 3.72 -2.89
N ASP A 213 4.18 4.57 -2.00
CA ASP A 213 3.39 5.64 -1.41
C ASP A 213 4.27 6.78 -0.89
N VAL A 214 3.65 7.93 -0.59
CA VAL A 214 4.30 9.07 0.07
C VAL A 214 3.43 9.61 1.18
N ALA A 215 4.07 10.11 2.25
CA ALA A 215 3.42 10.82 3.32
C ALA A 215 4.17 12.12 3.64
N PHE A 216 3.46 13.09 4.21
CA PHE A 216 3.96 14.43 4.43
C PHE A 216 3.98 14.75 5.92
N LEU A 217 5.13 15.20 6.42
CA LEU A 217 5.29 15.68 7.78
C LEU A 217 4.92 17.16 7.88
N PRO A 218 4.43 17.63 9.04
CA PRO A 218 4.05 19.03 9.23
C PRO A 218 5.21 20.02 9.06
N ASP A 219 6.44 19.58 9.28
CA ASP A 219 7.66 20.38 9.11
C ASP A 219 8.12 20.50 7.65
N GLY A 220 7.40 19.86 6.72
CA GLY A 220 7.65 19.89 5.29
C GLY A 220 8.48 18.73 4.76
N ARG A 221 9.00 17.86 5.63
CA ARG A 221 9.66 16.63 5.18
C ARG A 221 8.67 15.69 4.48
N VAL A 222 9.19 14.89 3.55
CA VAL A 222 8.44 13.89 2.81
C VAL A 222 9.01 12.51 3.10
N LEU A 223 8.13 11.57 3.39
CA LEU A 223 8.45 10.16 3.55
C LEU A 223 8.06 9.42 2.29
N ILE A 224 8.96 8.65 1.71
CA ILE A 224 8.72 7.86 0.50
C ILE A 224 8.83 6.38 0.86
N ALA A 225 7.72 5.65 0.76
CA ALA A 225 7.70 4.20 0.91
C ALA A 225 8.29 3.55 -0.35
N ASP A 226 9.60 3.32 -0.34
CA ASP A 226 10.36 2.67 -1.42
C ASP A 226 10.39 1.16 -1.16
N GLY A 227 9.23 0.52 -1.43
CA GLY A 227 8.76 -0.59 -0.67
C GLY A 227 8.99 -2.00 -1.17
N LEU A 228 8.78 -2.30 -2.47
CA LEU A 228 8.71 -3.71 -2.88
C LEU A 228 10.07 -4.36 -3.14
N ASP A 229 11.05 -3.59 -3.61
CA ASP A 229 12.38 -4.12 -3.88
C ASP A 229 13.42 -3.64 -2.85
N ASN A 230 13.30 -2.38 -2.39
CA ASN A 230 14.27 -1.80 -1.45
C ASN A 230 13.87 -1.96 0.02
N HIS A 231 12.60 -2.22 0.33
CA HIS A 231 12.10 -2.47 1.70
C HIS A 231 12.45 -1.35 2.69
N ARG A 232 12.46 -0.09 2.24
CA ARG A 232 12.84 1.08 3.04
C ARG A 232 11.82 2.19 2.94
N VAL A 233 11.92 3.14 3.86
CA VAL A 233 11.27 4.46 3.77
C VAL A 233 12.37 5.51 3.74
N MET A 234 12.39 6.31 2.68
CA MET A 234 13.31 7.45 2.54
C MET A 234 12.72 8.67 3.20
N ILE A 235 13.59 9.49 3.81
CA ILE A 235 13.26 10.79 4.39
C ILE A 235 13.87 11.86 3.49
N MET A 236 13.01 12.73 2.94
CA MET A 236 13.44 13.88 2.13
C MET A 236 13.14 15.18 2.89
N ASP A 237 13.94 16.21 2.66
CA ASP A 237 13.62 17.56 3.14
C ASP A 237 12.52 18.23 2.30
N ARG A 238 12.19 19.47 2.61
CA ARG A 238 11.16 20.25 1.90
C ARG A 238 11.53 20.53 0.44
N GLU A 239 12.80 20.63 0.12
CA GLU A 239 13.37 20.84 -1.20
C GLU A 239 13.53 19.53 -1.98
N LEU A 240 13.21 18.40 -1.34
CA LEU A 240 13.31 17.03 -1.85
C LEU A 240 14.76 16.54 -1.99
N ASN A 241 15.65 16.98 -1.12
CA ASN A 241 16.97 16.40 -0.94
C ASN A 241 16.88 15.22 0.04
N TYR A 242 17.64 14.18 -0.21
CA TYR A 242 17.72 13.03 0.68
C TYR A 242 18.36 13.38 2.01
N LEU A 243 17.70 13.04 3.10
CA LEU A 243 18.19 13.22 4.47
C LEU A 243 18.65 11.90 5.10
N GLY A 244 17.96 10.80 4.82
CA GLY A 244 18.21 9.50 5.42
C GLY A 244 17.11 8.52 5.09
N GLU A 245 17.17 7.35 5.70
CA GLU A 245 16.19 6.29 5.51
C GLU A 245 16.04 5.41 6.76
N PHE A 246 15.00 4.60 6.78
CA PHE A 246 14.78 3.59 7.80
C PHE A 246 14.09 2.37 7.20
N GLY A 247 14.17 1.24 7.90
CA GLY A 247 13.60 -0.02 7.47
C GLY A 247 14.65 -1.06 7.13
N GLY A 248 14.65 -1.54 5.90
CA GLY A 248 15.45 -2.65 5.39
C GLY A 248 14.69 -3.97 5.35
N ASN A 249 15.16 -4.89 4.51
CA ASN A 249 14.52 -6.18 4.29
C ASN A 249 14.58 -7.07 5.54
N GLY A 250 13.44 -7.60 5.95
CA GLY A 250 13.37 -8.55 7.07
C GLY A 250 12.07 -8.56 7.84
N LYS A 251 12.07 -9.33 8.94
CA LYS A 251 10.92 -9.52 9.85
C LYS A 251 11.15 -8.96 11.24
N GLY A 252 12.34 -8.45 11.52
CA GLY A 252 12.70 -7.87 12.81
C GLY A 252 11.98 -6.55 13.08
N PRO A 253 12.17 -5.96 14.28
CA PRO A 253 11.65 -4.65 14.63
C PRO A 253 12.06 -3.59 13.61
N GLY A 254 11.08 -2.88 13.07
CA GLY A 254 11.30 -1.81 12.09
C GLY A 254 11.74 -2.23 10.69
N GLN A 255 11.92 -3.54 10.43
CA GLN A 255 12.19 -4.06 9.09
C GLN A 255 10.91 -4.31 8.32
N PHE A 256 10.99 -4.44 6.99
CA PHE A 256 9.86 -4.65 6.10
C PHE A 256 10.05 -5.86 5.19
N ASN A 257 8.95 -6.52 4.89
CA ASN A 257 8.84 -7.50 3.81
C ASN A 257 8.07 -6.94 2.59
N GLY A 258 7.90 -5.62 2.54
CA GLY A 258 7.24 -4.87 1.49
C GLY A 258 6.39 -3.73 2.02
N VAL A 259 7.00 -2.55 2.27
CA VAL A 259 6.25 -1.37 2.69
C VAL A 259 5.39 -0.88 1.53
N HIS A 260 4.06 -0.82 1.74
CA HIS A 260 3.08 -0.58 0.67
C HIS A 260 2.31 0.73 0.82
N ALA A 261 2.08 1.16 2.04
CA ALA A 261 1.45 2.44 2.34
C ALA A 261 2.07 3.06 3.58
N ILE A 262 1.98 4.38 3.68
CA ILE A 262 2.55 5.13 4.79
C ILE A 262 1.65 6.31 5.15
N ALA A 263 1.46 6.55 6.45
CA ALA A 263 0.70 7.69 6.94
C ALA A 263 1.36 8.30 8.18
N VAL A 264 1.12 9.59 8.37
CA VAL A 264 1.61 10.36 9.52
C VAL A 264 0.44 10.71 10.44
N GLY A 265 0.65 10.65 11.73
CA GLY A 265 -0.35 10.96 12.74
C GLY A 265 0.17 11.89 13.84
N PRO A 266 -0.67 12.14 14.86
CA PRO A 266 -0.35 13.03 15.96
C PRO A 266 0.96 12.67 16.66
N GLY A 267 1.66 13.67 17.17
CA GLY A 267 2.89 13.48 17.94
C GLY A 267 4.07 12.97 17.15
N GLY A 268 4.08 13.13 15.83
CA GLY A 268 5.15 12.68 14.94
C GLY A 268 5.17 11.15 14.73
N ARG A 269 4.07 10.46 14.99
CA ARG A 269 3.91 9.03 14.71
C ARG A 269 3.86 8.78 13.20
N ILE A 270 4.51 7.74 12.77
CA ILE A 270 4.56 7.27 11.38
C ILE A 270 4.09 5.82 11.38
N PHE A 271 3.08 5.53 10.56
CA PHE A 271 2.50 4.21 10.41
C PHE A 271 2.83 3.70 9.01
N ALA A 272 3.69 2.68 8.93
CA ALA A 272 4.14 2.10 7.68
C ALA A 272 3.60 0.67 7.54
N LEU A 273 2.76 0.46 6.51
CA LEU A 273 2.16 -0.83 6.24
C LEU A 273 3.16 -1.77 5.60
N ASP A 274 3.55 -2.81 6.32
CA ASP A 274 4.33 -3.93 5.81
C ASP A 274 3.37 -4.99 5.24
N ARG A 275 2.97 -4.79 3.97
CA ARG A 275 1.94 -5.61 3.31
C ARG A 275 2.26 -7.10 3.36
N SER A 276 3.44 -7.49 2.92
CA SER A 276 3.86 -8.90 2.88
C SER A 276 4.35 -9.40 4.25
N GLY A 277 4.61 -8.49 5.20
CA GLY A 277 4.86 -8.80 6.60
C GLY A 277 3.58 -8.91 7.44
N ASN A 278 2.41 -8.60 6.88
CA ASN A 278 1.09 -8.67 7.52
C ASN A 278 0.99 -7.85 8.82
N ARG A 279 1.60 -6.66 8.83
CA ARG A 279 1.67 -5.81 10.02
C ARG A 279 1.76 -4.33 9.65
N ILE A 280 1.58 -3.49 10.65
CA ILE A 280 1.88 -2.07 10.60
C ILE A 280 3.07 -1.81 11.52
N ASN A 281 4.18 -1.34 10.99
CA ASN A 281 5.29 -0.86 11.80
C ASN A 281 5.04 0.59 12.20
N VAL A 282 5.21 0.90 13.48
CA VAL A 282 5.02 2.23 14.05
C VAL A 282 6.37 2.83 14.40
N PHE A 283 6.61 4.03 13.89
CA PHE A 283 7.80 4.82 14.19
C PHE A 283 7.41 6.18 14.75
N LYS A 284 8.38 6.90 15.25
CA LYS A 284 8.23 8.27 15.73
C LYS A 284 9.40 9.13 15.22
N THR A 285 9.11 10.37 14.86
CA THR A 285 10.14 11.34 14.52
C THR A 285 11.02 11.64 15.74
N THR A 286 12.30 11.91 15.51
CA THR A 286 13.26 12.32 16.54
C THR A 286 13.67 13.77 16.38
N ALA A 287 14.50 14.31 17.29
CA ALA A 287 15.08 15.62 17.16
C ALA A 287 16.07 15.73 15.97
N ASP A 288 16.69 14.62 15.56
CA ASP A 288 17.46 14.56 14.32
C ASP A 288 16.50 14.33 13.14
N PRO A 289 16.36 15.32 12.22
CA PRO A 289 15.41 15.21 11.10
C PRO A 289 15.72 14.05 10.13
N ARG A 290 16.91 13.47 10.21
CA ARG A 290 17.36 12.35 9.38
C ARG A 290 16.97 10.98 9.95
N LYS A 291 16.39 10.92 11.15
CA LYS A 291 16.17 9.69 11.90
C LYS A 291 14.74 9.58 12.42
N VAL A 292 14.31 8.36 12.53
CA VAL A 292 13.09 7.97 13.25
C VAL A 292 13.43 6.86 14.24
N GLU A 293 12.61 6.72 15.27
CA GLU A 293 12.68 5.64 16.25
C GLU A 293 11.58 4.63 15.98
N PHE A 294 11.91 3.33 15.97
CA PHE A 294 10.91 2.27 15.95
C PHE A 294 10.24 2.18 17.32
N VAL A 295 8.92 2.21 17.34
CA VAL A 295 8.13 2.17 18.58
C VAL A 295 7.57 0.76 18.81
N THR A 296 6.84 0.23 17.84
CA THR A 296 6.16 -1.07 17.94
C THR A 296 5.70 -1.55 16.56
N ALA A 297 5.07 -2.73 16.53
CA ALA A 297 4.37 -3.22 15.36
C ALA A 297 2.99 -3.78 15.75
N PHE A 298 1.99 -3.54 14.91
CA PHE A 298 0.64 -4.09 15.05
C PHE A 298 0.47 -5.25 14.06
N PRO A 299 0.52 -6.50 14.51
CA PRO A 299 0.35 -7.68 13.67
C PRO A 299 -1.13 -8.01 13.44
N GLY A 300 -1.42 -9.09 12.69
CA GLY A 300 -2.75 -9.68 12.60
C GLY A 300 -3.53 -9.33 11.35
N PHE A 301 -2.91 -8.65 10.40
CA PHE A 301 -3.45 -8.45 9.07
C PHE A 301 -3.17 -9.66 8.18
N SER A 302 -3.93 -9.79 7.10
CA SER A 302 -3.69 -10.84 6.11
C SER A 302 -3.02 -10.32 4.83
N LEU A 303 -3.31 -9.10 4.45
CA LEU A 303 -2.65 -8.35 3.37
C LEU A 303 -3.11 -6.88 3.43
N PRO A 304 -2.56 -6.05 4.33
CA PRO A 304 -2.96 -4.65 4.46
C PRO A 304 -2.52 -3.85 3.24
N LEU A 305 -3.43 -3.05 2.67
CA LEU A 305 -3.22 -2.37 1.39
C LEU A 305 -3.08 -0.86 1.51
N ASP A 306 -3.93 -0.20 2.29
CA ASP A 306 -3.90 1.26 2.45
C ASP A 306 -4.30 1.67 3.86
N ILE A 307 -3.94 2.90 4.26
CA ILE A 307 -4.16 3.42 5.60
C ILE A 307 -4.54 4.90 5.59
N ILE A 308 -5.54 5.26 6.39
CA ILE A 308 -5.84 6.63 6.77
C ILE A 308 -5.70 6.76 8.28
N VAL A 309 -5.01 7.81 8.72
CA VAL A 309 -4.91 8.22 10.12
C VAL A 309 -5.93 9.32 10.37
N ASN A 310 -6.84 9.13 11.32
CA ASN A 310 -7.72 10.15 11.83
C ASN A 310 -7.15 10.79 13.12
N ASP A 311 -7.88 11.71 13.76
CA ASP A 311 -7.44 12.37 14.99
C ASP A 311 -7.18 11.39 16.16
N ASP A 312 -7.88 10.27 16.18
CA ASP A 312 -7.95 9.33 17.31
C ASP A 312 -7.72 7.87 16.90
N SER A 313 -7.57 7.57 15.62
CA SER A 313 -7.61 6.19 15.13
C SER A 313 -6.99 6.00 13.77
N LEU A 314 -6.75 4.75 13.43
CA LEU A 314 -6.27 4.28 12.13
C LEU A 314 -7.39 3.52 11.44
N TRP A 315 -7.54 3.71 10.14
CA TRP A 315 -8.35 2.88 9.28
C TRP A 315 -7.50 2.21 8.22
N ILE A 316 -7.63 0.91 8.09
CA ILE A 316 -6.81 0.08 7.21
C ILE A 316 -7.72 -0.78 6.34
N THR A 317 -7.40 -0.88 5.03
CA THR A 317 -7.97 -1.93 4.17
C THR A 317 -7.11 -3.18 4.25
N ASP A 318 -7.76 -4.34 4.44
CA ASP A 318 -7.12 -5.65 4.51
C ASP A 318 -7.83 -6.62 3.58
N LEU A 319 -7.10 -7.47 2.86
CA LEU A 319 -7.65 -8.17 1.71
C LEU A 319 -8.35 -9.49 2.04
N LYS A 320 -7.91 -10.23 3.06
CA LYS A 320 -8.42 -11.60 3.30
C LYS A 320 -8.89 -11.80 4.75
N PRO A 321 -10.18 -11.61 5.01
CA PRO A 321 -11.25 -11.18 4.11
C PRO A 321 -11.12 -9.70 3.76
N LEU A 322 -11.76 -9.28 2.64
CA LEU A 322 -11.77 -7.86 2.27
C LEU A 322 -12.56 -7.07 3.30
N ARG A 323 -11.88 -6.21 4.05
CA ARG A 323 -12.41 -5.49 5.20
C ARG A 323 -11.76 -4.14 5.42
N PHE A 324 -12.45 -3.29 6.14
CA PHE A 324 -11.89 -2.11 6.78
C PHE A 324 -11.72 -2.37 8.26
N VAL A 325 -10.54 -2.15 8.79
CA VAL A 325 -10.17 -2.36 10.18
C VAL A 325 -9.86 -1.03 10.84
N LYS A 326 -10.46 -0.75 11.99
CA LYS A 326 -10.19 0.41 12.83
C LYS A 326 -9.35 0.01 14.03
N LEU A 327 -8.21 0.68 14.24
CA LEU A 327 -7.38 0.57 15.44
C LEU A 327 -7.27 1.93 16.13
N ASP A 328 -6.99 1.91 17.42
CA ASP A 328 -6.43 3.09 18.11
C ASP A 328 -4.90 3.19 17.83
N PHE A 329 -4.28 4.23 18.40
CA PHE A 329 -2.84 4.45 18.24
C PHE A 329 -1.93 3.51 19.04
N ASP A 330 -2.50 2.67 19.88
CA ASP A 330 -1.82 1.62 20.65
C ASP A 330 -2.00 0.24 20.01
N GLY A 331 -2.76 0.18 18.89
CA GLY A 331 -3.00 -1.03 18.12
C GLY A 331 -4.20 -1.86 18.62
N ASN A 332 -4.99 -1.31 19.55
CA ASN A 332 -6.19 -1.99 20.00
C ASN A 332 -7.26 -1.94 18.90
N HIS A 333 -7.90 -3.08 18.68
CA HIS A 333 -8.94 -3.21 17.68
C HIS A 333 -10.24 -2.55 18.17
N LEU A 334 -10.71 -1.55 17.41
CA LEU A 334 -11.90 -0.76 17.75
C LEU A 334 -13.13 -1.20 16.96
N TYR A 335 -12.99 -1.50 15.68
CA TYR A 335 -14.10 -1.87 14.79
C TYR A 335 -13.60 -2.52 13.50
N THR A 336 -14.42 -3.42 12.94
CA THR A 336 -14.22 -3.95 11.57
C THR A 336 -15.57 -4.04 10.88
N TRP A 337 -15.59 -3.73 9.58
CA TRP A 337 -16.69 -4.09 8.71
C TRP A 337 -16.19 -4.71 7.42
N LEU A 338 -16.94 -5.70 6.95
CA LEU A 338 -16.60 -6.40 5.70
C LEU A 338 -17.12 -5.60 4.51
N VAL A 339 -16.32 -5.55 3.44
CA VAL A 339 -16.82 -5.09 2.15
C VAL A 339 -17.68 -6.23 1.59
N PRO A 340 -18.96 -5.97 1.28
CA PRO A 340 -19.87 -7.04 0.89
C PRO A 340 -19.37 -7.79 -0.34
N PRO A 341 -19.18 -9.14 -0.27
CA PRO A 341 -18.67 -9.93 -1.39
C PRO A 341 -19.74 -10.26 -2.45
N ASP A 342 -21.01 -10.10 -2.06
CA ASP A 342 -22.19 -10.47 -2.84
C ASP A 342 -22.72 -9.37 -3.74
N LEU A 343 -22.01 -8.26 -3.83
CA LEU A 343 -22.35 -7.25 -4.84
C LEU A 343 -22.22 -7.89 -6.21
N PRO A 344 -23.25 -7.87 -7.06
CA PRO A 344 -23.16 -8.28 -8.47
C PRO A 344 -21.99 -7.59 -9.16
N ASP A 345 -21.54 -6.55 -8.54
CA ASP A 345 -20.44 -5.66 -8.86
C ASP A 345 -19.35 -5.76 -7.81
N GLY A 346 -19.06 -6.93 -7.22
CA GLY A 346 -18.11 -7.11 -6.11
C GLY A 346 -16.75 -6.46 -6.36
N TYR A 347 -16.08 -6.08 -5.27
CA TYR A 347 -14.65 -5.78 -5.30
C TYR A 347 -13.85 -7.07 -5.26
N LEU A 348 -12.70 -7.05 -5.92
CA LEU A 348 -11.67 -8.04 -5.63
C LEU A 348 -10.72 -7.51 -4.55
N GLU A 349 -10.46 -6.20 -4.55
CA GLU A 349 -9.72 -5.52 -3.49
C GLU A 349 -10.12 -4.05 -3.36
N VAL A 350 -9.95 -3.44 -2.18
CA VAL A 350 -9.89 -1.99 -2.01
C VAL A 350 -8.42 -1.62 -1.85
N HIS A 351 -7.76 -1.41 -2.98
CA HIS A 351 -6.32 -1.16 -3.04
C HIS A 351 -5.92 0.20 -2.48
N SER A 352 -6.77 1.20 -2.72
CA SER A 352 -6.60 2.56 -2.21
C SER A 352 -7.95 3.13 -1.82
N PHE A 353 -7.99 3.95 -0.78
CA PHE A 353 -9.22 4.62 -0.39
C PHE A 353 -8.96 6.07 0.05
N SER A 354 -9.98 6.90 -0.08
CA SER A 354 -9.94 8.31 0.29
C SER A 354 -11.30 8.78 0.76
N VAL A 355 -11.33 9.85 1.56
CA VAL A 355 -12.56 10.43 2.09
C VAL A 355 -12.61 11.91 1.74
N ASP A 356 -13.76 12.38 1.24
CA ASP A 356 -13.98 13.80 0.95
C ASP A 356 -14.45 14.58 2.20
N SER A 357 -14.55 15.91 2.04
CA SER A 357 -15.00 16.80 3.12
C SER A 357 -16.47 16.61 3.52
N ALA A 358 -17.27 15.91 2.71
CA ALA A 358 -18.65 15.54 3.01
C ALA A 358 -18.77 14.18 3.71
N GLY A 359 -17.63 13.49 3.96
CA GLY A 359 -17.57 12.18 4.60
C GLY A 359 -17.86 11.01 3.66
N ASN A 360 -17.94 11.23 2.34
CA ASN A 360 -18.06 10.13 1.40
C ASN A 360 -16.72 9.41 1.27
N LEU A 361 -16.76 8.09 1.30
CA LEU A 361 -15.60 7.21 1.11
C LEU A 361 -15.53 6.74 -0.34
N TYR A 362 -14.34 6.75 -0.91
CA TYR A 362 -14.04 6.26 -2.25
C TYR A 362 -13.03 5.13 -2.16
N GLY A 363 -13.33 3.98 -2.76
CA GLY A 363 -12.45 2.82 -2.80
C GLY A 363 -12.12 2.43 -4.24
N GLY A 364 -10.83 2.33 -4.56
CA GLY A 364 -10.33 1.92 -5.87
C GLY A 364 -10.07 0.42 -5.92
N ASP A 365 -10.63 -0.24 -6.94
CA ASP A 365 -10.35 -1.64 -7.25
C ASP A 365 -9.29 -1.73 -8.34
N ASN A 366 -8.13 -2.18 -7.93
CA ASN A 366 -6.96 -2.31 -8.79
C ASN A 366 -7.06 -3.54 -9.73
N GLN A 367 -7.85 -4.55 -9.39
CA GLN A 367 -7.94 -5.80 -10.13
C GLN A 367 -9.19 -5.89 -11.02
N TYR A 368 -10.33 -5.40 -10.55
CA TYR A 368 -11.57 -5.40 -11.34
C TYR A 368 -11.81 -4.08 -12.10
N GLY A 369 -11.03 -3.03 -11.78
CA GLY A 369 -10.94 -1.82 -12.60
C GLY A 369 -12.10 -0.86 -12.45
N ARG A 370 -12.28 -0.27 -11.26
CA ARG A 370 -13.19 0.85 -11.01
C ARG A 370 -12.97 1.46 -9.63
N THR A 371 -13.59 2.63 -9.41
CA THR A 371 -13.73 3.24 -8.07
C THR A 371 -15.21 3.23 -7.67
N GLN A 372 -15.50 2.89 -6.43
CA GLN A 372 -16.84 3.00 -5.86
C GLN A 372 -16.92 4.11 -4.82
N LYS A 373 -18.10 4.76 -4.77
CA LYS A 373 -18.46 5.71 -3.73
C LYS A 373 -19.34 5.06 -2.69
N PHE A 374 -18.99 5.29 -1.44
CA PHE A 374 -19.73 4.89 -0.26
C PHE A 374 -20.23 6.16 0.44
N VAL A 375 -21.50 6.22 0.76
CA VAL A 375 -22.14 7.36 1.43
C VAL A 375 -22.51 6.94 2.85
N PRO A 376 -22.22 7.74 3.89
CA PRO A 376 -22.64 7.43 5.25
C PRO A 376 -24.13 7.11 5.33
N LYS A 377 -24.50 6.06 6.05
CA LYS A 377 -25.90 5.74 6.31
C LYS A 377 -26.53 6.80 7.21
N PRO A 378 -27.81 7.15 7.01
CA PRO A 378 -28.52 7.98 7.98
C PRO A 378 -28.45 7.39 9.39
N GLY A 379 -28.01 8.19 10.37
CA GLY A 379 -27.86 7.74 11.75
C GLY A 379 -26.68 6.80 12.04
N ALA A 380 -25.73 6.65 11.11
CA ALA A 380 -24.50 5.90 11.36
C ALA A 380 -23.73 6.51 12.54
N ASP A 381 -23.18 5.66 13.40
CA ASP A 381 -22.32 6.10 14.51
C ASP A 381 -21.09 6.82 13.94
N PRO A 382 -20.85 8.10 14.26
CA PRO A 382 -19.68 8.84 13.79
C PRO A 382 -18.35 8.19 14.13
N LYS A 383 -18.30 7.38 15.20
CA LYS A 383 -17.10 6.63 15.59
C LYS A 383 -16.78 5.47 14.63
N GLN A 384 -17.75 5.03 13.86
CA GLN A 384 -17.58 3.97 12.86
C GLN A 384 -17.31 4.52 11.45
N LEU A 385 -17.40 5.83 11.27
CA LEU A 385 -17.09 6.48 9.99
C LEU A 385 -15.59 6.77 9.85
N ILE A 386 -15.11 6.63 8.63
CA ILE A 386 -13.76 7.06 8.25
C ILE A 386 -13.83 8.56 8.00
N ARG A 387 -13.06 9.34 8.73
CA ARG A 387 -13.00 10.80 8.58
C ARG A 387 -11.83 11.20 7.67
N ALA A 388 -11.78 12.45 7.29
CA ALA A 388 -10.65 13.01 6.57
C ALA A 388 -9.32 12.71 7.30
N PRO A 389 -8.22 12.55 6.56
CA PRO A 389 -6.91 12.33 7.16
C PRO A 389 -6.55 13.41 8.17
N TRP A 390 -5.85 13.00 9.24
CA TRP A 390 -5.30 13.92 10.22
C TRP A 390 -4.35 14.93 9.58
N VAL A 391 -4.48 16.18 9.98
CA VAL A 391 -3.59 17.28 9.60
C VAL A 391 -3.18 18.01 10.88
N ALA A 392 -1.88 18.25 11.05
CA ALA A 392 -1.39 19.08 12.15
C ALA A 392 -1.95 20.52 12.02
N ARG A 393 -2.46 21.04 13.14
CA ARG A 393 -2.99 22.40 13.25
C ARG A 393 -1.93 23.35 13.76
#